data_87bfd456b63a54e4d35b568d7c5f1cef
#
_entry.id   87bfd456b63a54e4d35b568d7c5f1cef
#
_cell.length_a   1.000
_cell.length_b   1.000
_cell.length_c   1.000
_cell.angle_alpha   90.00
_cell.angle_beta   90.00
_cell.angle_gamma   90.00
#
_symmetry.space_group_name_H-M   'P 1'
#
loop_
_entity.id
_entity.type
_entity.pdbx_description
1 polymer ?
#
loop_
_entity_poly.entity_id
_entity_poly.type
_entity_poly.pdbx_seq_one_letter_code
_entity_poly.pdbx_strand_id
1 'polypeptide(L)'
;CRFYLNNLYLCSMKLHIFNPEHDLALAAHLRQFTAPHAGRQLRSDLAFIPALWADQGDLVLVDDIDNARDKVRHFGEHLLGKVEFITKLQLEHLLKTEFIDCVHPWGWDLSLKGELERIGLPEIMLPTDEVLDKVRAISSRQWAAEHLQQDVVYADNFALVKECVMKWGKAVVKAPWSSSGRGVKYVSADEFRTNGEYPAFQRWVSNIIFRQGGVTVEPYYNKVKDFGMEFEMLDGKVHYLGLSLFDTVKNAYTGNLLSSEEEKIEMMKKYISEDALLSTRQKIIDIVEPVLKENYNGPFGVDMMIAAKDGQLELVSCVELNLRRTMGHVALELAKITKPQSLMRVDFDGNRYHLRVLPGKEAVNES
;
A
#
# COMPACT_ATOMS: atom_id res chain seq x y z
N CYS A 1 5.82 12.22 -19.72
CA CYS A 1 6.69 12.81 -20.76
C CYS A 1 5.98 12.77 -22.12
N ARG A 2 5.62 13.91 -22.70
CA ARG A 2 5.14 14.02 -24.08
C ARG A 2 6.22 14.73 -24.89
N PHE A 3 6.90 14.00 -25.76
CA PHE A 3 7.55 14.61 -26.91
C PHE A 3 6.75 14.29 -28.15
N TYR A 4 6.09 15.30 -28.71
CA TYR A 4 5.50 15.25 -30.05
C TYR A 4 6.62 15.48 -31.07
N LEU A 5 7.00 14.48 -31.79
CA LEU A 5 7.70 14.62 -33.05
C LEU A 5 7.11 13.59 -34.03
N ASN A 6 6.35 14.14 -34.97
CA ASN A 6 5.93 13.50 -36.24
C ASN A 6 5.47 12.03 -36.21
N ASN A 7 4.16 11.78 -36.01
CA ASN A 7 3.39 10.61 -36.50
C ASN A 7 4.01 9.20 -36.44
N LEU A 8 4.93 8.97 -35.51
CA LEU A 8 5.29 7.63 -35.05
C LEU A 8 4.81 7.54 -33.61
N TYR A 9 3.82 6.71 -33.35
CA TYR A 9 3.53 6.19 -32.00
C TYR A 9 4.76 5.40 -31.57
N LEU A 10 5.76 6.08 -31.00
CA LEU A 10 6.78 5.42 -30.21
C LEU A 10 6.03 4.84 -29.00
N CYS A 11 5.82 3.51 -28.99
CA CYS A 11 5.37 2.83 -27.79
C CYS A 11 6.33 3.17 -26.66
N SER A 12 5.85 3.93 -25.70
CA SER A 12 6.57 4.21 -24.47
C SER A 12 6.76 2.90 -23.72
N MET A 13 7.99 2.43 -23.55
CA MET A 13 8.32 1.20 -22.84
C MET A 13 8.56 1.51 -21.36
N LYS A 14 7.71 1.03 -20.50
CA LYS A 14 7.77 1.22 -19.05
C LYS A 14 8.30 -0.04 -18.37
N LEU A 15 9.07 0.13 -17.31
CA LEU A 15 9.50 -0.97 -16.45
C LEU A 15 8.65 -1.02 -15.18
N HIS A 16 7.90 -2.10 -15.00
CA HIS A 16 7.11 -2.33 -13.80
C HIS A 16 7.83 -3.25 -12.82
N ILE A 17 7.75 -2.91 -11.52
CA ILE A 17 8.44 -3.63 -10.46
C ILE A 17 7.48 -3.84 -9.29
N PHE A 18 7.33 -5.09 -8.85
CA PHE A 18 6.61 -5.44 -7.62
C PHE A 18 7.59 -5.55 -6.45
N ASN A 19 7.64 -4.52 -5.58
CA ASN A 19 8.47 -4.48 -4.37
C ASN A 19 7.61 -4.27 -3.12
N PRO A 20 6.85 -5.32 -2.68
CA PRO A 20 5.90 -5.22 -1.57
C PRO A 20 6.55 -4.99 -0.20
N GLU A 21 7.86 -5.16 -0.09
CA GLU A 21 8.67 -4.84 1.09
C GLU A 21 8.90 -3.34 1.30
N HIS A 22 8.37 -2.50 0.42
CA HIS A 22 8.53 -1.05 0.40
C HIS A 22 8.37 -0.37 1.76
N ASP A 23 7.32 -0.69 2.54
CA ASP A 23 7.10 -0.08 3.86
C ASP A 23 8.23 -0.39 4.85
N LEU A 24 8.84 -1.58 4.75
CA LEU A 24 10.02 -1.95 5.55
C LEU A 24 11.27 -1.22 5.07
N ALA A 25 11.40 -0.99 3.77
CA ALA A 25 12.49 -0.20 3.20
C ALA A 25 12.38 1.27 3.60
N LEU A 26 11.17 1.85 3.64
CA LEU A 26 10.93 3.19 4.18
C LEU A 26 11.30 3.28 5.67
N ALA A 27 10.95 2.27 6.48
CA ALA A 27 11.31 2.21 7.89
C ALA A 27 12.83 2.14 8.10
N ALA A 28 13.53 1.33 7.29
CA ALA A 28 14.97 1.16 7.35
C ALA A 28 15.74 2.37 6.82
N HIS A 29 15.23 3.03 5.78
CA HIS A 29 15.80 4.20 5.10
C HIS A 29 17.27 4.01 4.68
N LEU A 30 17.55 2.90 4.01
CA LEU A 30 18.89 2.50 3.58
C LEU A 30 18.93 2.21 2.08
N ARG A 31 20.00 2.67 1.37
CA ARG A 31 20.25 2.31 -0.04
C ARG A 31 20.52 0.81 -0.24
N GLN A 32 20.93 0.12 0.80
CA GLN A 32 21.11 -1.34 0.82
C GLN A 32 20.29 -1.91 1.96
N PHE A 33 19.08 -2.29 1.66
CA PHE A 33 18.18 -2.94 2.60
C PHE A 33 17.86 -4.36 2.11
N THR A 34 17.99 -5.33 3.00
CA THR A 34 17.57 -6.71 2.72
C THR A 34 16.31 -7.01 3.52
N ALA A 35 15.21 -7.17 2.81
CA ALA A 35 13.94 -7.53 3.43
C ALA A 35 14.02 -8.90 4.14
N PRO A 36 13.21 -9.13 5.18
CA PRO A 36 13.04 -10.46 5.77
C PRO A 36 12.66 -11.51 4.71
N HIS A 37 12.96 -12.79 4.99
CA HIS A 37 12.71 -13.88 4.05
C HIS A 37 11.28 -13.86 3.48
N ALA A 38 10.26 -13.72 4.33
CA ALA A 38 8.86 -13.68 3.91
C ALA A 38 8.55 -12.54 2.92
N GLY A 39 9.16 -11.35 3.09
CA GLY A 39 9.00 -10.23 2.15
C GLY A 39 9.64 -10.51 0.79
N ARG A 40 10.86 -11.06 0.78
CA ARG A 40 11.54 -11.46 -0.45
C ARG A 40 10.81 -12.58 -1.19
N GLN A 41 10.28 -13.57 -0.43
CA GLN A 41 9.48 -14.65 -0.98
C GLN A 41 8.19 -14.09 -1.62
N LEU A 42 7.48 -13.19 -0.93
CA LEU A 42 6.28 -12.53 -1.46
C LEU A 42 6.59 -11.76 -2.76
N ARG A 43 7.69 -11.00 -2.79
CA ARG A 43 8.16 -10.29 -3.99
C ARG A 43 8.38 -11.27 -5.15
N SER A 44 9.16 -12.33 -4.94
CA SER A 44 9.49 -13.31 -5.97
C SER A 44 8.25 -14.07 -6.47
N ASP A 45 7.39 -14.52 -5.56
CA ASP A 45 6.22 -15.31 -5.91
C ASP A 45 5.15 -14.51 -6.66
N LEU A 46 5.03 -13.21 -6.38
CA LEU A 46 3.98 -12.36 -6.94
C LEU A 46 4.52 -11.26 -7.88
N ALA A 47 5.78 -11.37 -8.33
CA ALA A 47 6.42 -10.40 -9.23
C ALA A 47 5.66 -10.17 -10.55
N PHE A 48 4.81 -11.11 -10.96
CA PHE A 48 3.98 -11.03 -12.16
C PHE A 48 2.79 -10.06 -12.05
N ILE A 49 2.38 -9.67 -10.84
CA ILE A 49 1.17 -8.85 -10.60
C ILE A 49 1.09 -7.59 -11.49
N PRO A 50 2.18 -6.87 -11.78
CA PRO A 50 2.14 -5.71 -12.66
C PRO A 50 1.58 -5.98 -14.06
N ALA A 51 1.63 -7.21 -14.56
CA ALA A 51 1.02 -7.57 -15.85
C ALA A 51 -0.50 -7.31 -15.90
N LEU A 52 -1.17 -7.20 -14.75
CA LEU A 52 -2.61 -6.91 -14.69
C LEU A 52 -2.94 -5.48 -15.18
N TRP A 53 -2.04 -4.50 -14.96
CA TRP A 53 -2.27 -3.08 -15.33
C TRP A 53 -1.29 -2.51 -16.34
N ALA A 54 -0.15 -3.15 -16.58
CA ALA A 54 0.85 -2.70 -17.53
C ALA A 54 0.27 -2.59 -18.96
N ASP A 55 0.80 -1.69 -19.77
CA ASP A 55 0.36 -1.48 -21.15
C ASP A 55 1.03 -2.48 -22.11
N GLN A 56 0.57 -2.49 -23.37
CA GLN A 56 1.15 -3.32 -24.41
C GLN A 56 2.62 -2.95 -24.68
N GLY A 57 3.52 -3.90 -24.53
CA GLY A 57 4.95 -3.73 -24.76
C GLY A 57 5.73 -3.27 -23.53
N ASP A 58 5.07 -3.11 -22.38
CA ASP A 58 5.77 -2.80 -21.13
C ASP A 58 6.56 -4.02 -20.60
N LEU A 59 7.59 -3.73 -19.81
CA LEU A 59 8.43 -4.71 -19.13
C LEU A 59 7.96 -4.96 -17.71
N VAL A 60 7.98 -6.20 -17.28
CA VAL A 60 7.73 -6.59 -15.88
C VAL A 60 8.94 -7.34 -15.34
N LEU A 61 9.58 -6.76 -14.31
CA LEU A 61 10.76 -7.35 -13.69
C LEU A 61 10.37 -8.54 -12.81
N VAL A 62 10.96 -9.70 -13.10
CA VAL A 62 10.71 -10.97 -12.39
C VAL A 62 12.02 -11.71 -12.12
N ASP A 63 11.99 -12.64 -11.16
CA ASP A 63 13.14 -13.53 -10.92
C ASP A 63 13.12 -14.76 -11.85
N ASP A 64 11.92 -15.25 -12.22
CA ASP A 64 11.69 -16.44 -13.02
C ASP A 64 10.55 -16.17 -14.03
N ILE A 65 10.91 -16.09 -15.32
CA ILE A 65 10.01 -15.77 -16.42
C ILE A 65 8.96 -16.87 -16.63
N ASP A 66 9.36 -18.14 -16.58
CA ASP A 66 8.44 -19.25 -16.86
C ASP A 66 7.40 -19.36 -15.75
N ASN A 67 7.82 -19.22 -14.49
CA ASN A 67 6.90 -19.18 -13.35
C ASN A 67 5.95 -17.96 -13.43
N ALA A 68 6.43 -16.79 -13.84
CA ALA A 68 5.59 -15.59 -14.01
C ALA A 68 4.54 -15.80 -15.11
N ARG A 69 4.93 -16.35 -16.26
CA ARG A 69 4.02 -16.68 -17.38
C ARG A 69 2.95 -17.69 -16.96
N ASP A 70 3.33 -18.73 -16.26
CA ASP A 70 2.40 -19.75 -15.77
C ASP A 70 1.37 -19.16 -14.82
N LYS A 71 1.79 -18.28 -13.91
CA LYS A 71 0.89 -17.60 -12.97
C LYS A 71 -0.07 -16.64 -13.66
N VAL A 72 0.43 -15.82 -14.61
CA VAL A 72 -0.42 -14.87 -15.35
C VAL A 72 -1.48 -15.59 -16.20
N ARG A 73 -1.15 -16.76 -16.75
CA ARG A 73 -2.10 -17.56 -17.56
C ARG A 73 -3.40 -17.87 -16.80
N HIS A 74 -3.35 -18.00 -15.48
CA HIS A 74 -4.55 -18.23 -14.66
C HIS A 74 -5.53 -17.05 -14.66
N PHE A 75 -5.07 -15.83 -15.01
CA PHE A 75 -5.90 -14.63 -15.08
C PHE A 75 -6.34 -14.29 -16.51
N GLY A 76 -5.76 -14.93 -17.53
CA GLY A 76 -6.17 -14.81 -18.93
C GLY A 76 -4.99 -14.85 -19.89
N GLU A 77 -5.14 -15.61 -20.97
CA GLU A 77 -4.13 -15.75 -22.03
C GLU A 77 -3.78 -14.41 -22.70
N HIS A 78 -4.74 -13.47 -22.75
CA HIS A 78 -4.51 -12.13 -23.33
C HIS A 78 -3.45 -11.32 -22.56
N LEU A 79 -3.20 -11.61 -21.30
CA LEU A 79 -2.18 -10.94 -20.49
C LEU A 79 -0.75 -11.41 -20.85
N LEU A 80 -0.60 -12.63 -21.37
CA LEU A 80 0.72 -13.18 -21.74
C LEU A 80 1.38 -12.43 -22.90
N GLY A 81 0.60 -11.96 -23.85
CA GLY A 81 1.08 -11.22 -25.01
C GLY A 81 1.14 -9.70 -24.78
N LYS A 82 0.69 -9.22 -23.64
CA LYS A 82 0.59 -7.80 -23.33
C LYS A 82 1.91 -7.22 -22.85
N VAL A 83 2.66 -7.97 -22.04
CA VAL A 83 3.92 -7.53 -21.41
C VAL A 83 5.07 -8.46 -21.75
N GLU A 84 6.28 -7.96 -21.61
CA GLU A 84 7.49 -8.77 -21.62
C GLU A 84 8.00 -8.95 -20.19
N PHE A 85 8.11 -10.21 -19.74
CA PHE A 85 8.77 -10.53 -18.47
C PHE A 85 10.28 -10.54 -18.67
N ILE A 86 10.99 -9.82 -17.81
CA ILE A 86 12.45 -9.65 -17.89
C ILE A 86 13.10 -9.90 -16.54
N THR A 87 14.25 -10.59 -16.54
CA THR A 87 15.08 -10.77 -15.33
C THR A 87 16.04 -9.60 -15.17
N LYS A 88 16.63 -9.45 -13.98
CA LYS A 88 17.65 -8.41 -13.71
C LYS A 88 18.82 -8.47 -14.69
N LEU A 89 19.29 -9.67 -15.02
CA LEU A 89 20.40 -9.89 -15.96
C LEU A 89 20.01 -9.45 -17.38
N GLN A 90 18.80 -9.80 -17.81
CA GLN A 90 18.31 -9.37 -19.13
C GLN A 90 18.09 -7.86 -19.18
N LEU A 91 17.57 -7.25 -18.10
CA LEU A 91 17.43 -5.80 -18.00
C LEU A 91 18.77 -5.09 -18.10
N GLU A 92 19.81 -5.58 -17.40
CA GLU A 92 21.17 -5.05 -17.51
C GLU A 92 21.72 -5.11 -18.95
N HIS A 93 21.40 -6.18 -19.69
CA HIS A 93 21.77 -6.29 -21.11
C HIS A 93 20.96 -5.34 -22.00
N LEU A 94 19.66 -5.26 -21.80
CA LEU A 94 18.75 -4.42 -22.57
C LEU A 94 19.14 -2.94 -22.47
N LEU A 95 19.49 -2.46 -21.27
CA LEU A 95 19.91 -1.08 -21.03
C LEU A 95 21.19 -0.66 -21.81
N LYS A 96 21.94 -1.58 -22.42
CA LYS A 96 23.09 -1.28 -23.27
C LYS A 96 22.68 -0.89 -24.69
N THR A 97 21.49 -1.26 -25.14
CA THR A 97 21.03 -1.14 -26.53
C THR A 97 19.69 -0.45 -26.68
N GLU A 98 18.87 -0.47 -25.66
CA GLU A 98 17.50 0.04 -25.71
C GLU A 98 17.25 1.06 -24.61
N PHE A 99 16.19 1.85 -24.79
CA PHE A 99 15.78 2.91 -23.88
C PHE A 99 14.45 2.52 -23.19
N ILE A 100 14.42 2.67 -21.87
CA ILE A 100 13.20 2.57 -21.09
C ILE A 100 12.73 4.00 -20.78
N ASP A 101 11.44 4.30 -20.96
CA ASP A 101 10.93 5.66 -20.79
C ASP A 101 10.72 6.04 -19.34
N CYS A 102 10.26 5.10 -18.52
CA CYS A 102 10.06 5.33 -17.08
C CYS A 102 9.96 4.01 -16.29
N VAL A 103 10.08 4.15 -14.96
CA VAL A 103 9.97 3.04 -14.02
C VAL A 103 8.73 3.21 -13.15
N HIS A 104 7.90 2.18 -13.10
CA HIS A 104 6.68 2.12 -12.33
C HIS A 104 6.76 1.02 -11.25
N PRO A 105 7.35 1.31 -10.09
CA PRO A 105 7.43 0.35 -9.00
C PRO A 105 6.10 0.25 -8.24
N TRP A 106 5.99 -0.76 -7.38
CA TRP A 106 4.96 -0.81 -6.34
C TRP A 106 5.03 0.42 -5.44
N GLY A 107 6.23 0.78 -5.00
CA GLY A 107 6.52 2.02 -4.29
C GLY A 107 7.98 2.42 -4.41
N TRP A 108 8.26 3.72 -4.45
CA TRP A 108 9.59 4.27 -4.50
C TRP A 108 10.25 4.40 -3.11
N ASP A 109 11.43 3.83 -2.95
CA ASP A 109 12.27 3.95 -1.75
C ASP A 109 13.76 3.96 -2.11
N LEU A 110 14.61 4.33 -1.15
CA LEU A 110 16.07 4.38 -1.34
C LEU A 110 16.68 3.02 -1.70
N SER A 111 16.11 1.93 -1.20
CA SER A 111 16.64 0.59 -1.47
C SER A 111 16.41 0.18 -2.92
N LEU A 112 15.20 0.42 -3.43
CA LEU A 112 14.88 0.16 -4.83
C LEU A 112 15.72 1.06 -5.75
N LYS A 113 15.84 2.37 -5.44
CA LYS A 113 16.73 3.26 -6.20
C LYS A 113 18.14 2.70 -6.26
N GLY A 114 18.72 2.33 -5.12
CA GLY A 114 20.07 1.75 -5.06
C GLY A 114 20.19 0.40 -5.79
N GLU A 115 19.12 -0.39 -5.87
CA GLU A 115 19.07 -1.61 -6.68
C GLU A 115 19.13 -1.27 -8.19
N LEU A 116 18.34 -0.33 -8.64
CA LEU A 116 18.26 0.08 -10.05
C LEU A 116 19.53 0.80 -10.53
N GLU A 117 20.16 1.60 -9.67
CA GLU A 117 21.50 2.19 -9.94
C GLU A 117 22.53 1.09 -10.21
N ARG A 118 22.55 0.00 -9.42
CA ARG A 118 23.47 -1.13 -9.61
C ARG A 118 23.19 -1.95 -10.88
N ILE A 119 21.95 -1.99 -11.33
CA ILE A 119 21.56 -2.63 -12.60
C ILE A 119 21.98 -1.76 -13.79
N GLY A 120 22.26 -0.47 -13.57
CA GLY A 120 22.73 0.45 -14.61
C GLY A 120 21.65 1.35 -15.18
N LEU A 121 20.51 1.53 -14.48
CA LEU A 121 19.54 2.54 -14.91
C LEU A 121 20.15 3.94 -14.81
N PRO A 122 19.96 4.80 -15.85
CA PRO A 122 20.42 6.17 -15.83
C PRO A 122 19.78 6.97 -14.69
N GLU A 123 20.56 7.82 -14.03
CA GLU A 123 20.10 8.63 -12.88
C GLU A 123 18.89 9.51 -13.23
N ILE A 124 18.81 10.01 -14.47
CA ILE A 124 17.68 10.82 -14.93
C ILE A 124 16.33 10.09 -14.91
N MET A 125 16.34 8.77 -14.85
CA MET A 125 15.15 7.93 -14.77
C MET A 125 14.73 7.62 -13.31
N LEU A 126 15.56 7.99 -12.36
CA LEU A 126 15.38 7.70 -10.96
C LEU A 126 14.99 8.98 -10.19
N PRO A 127 14.12 8.89 -9.19
CA PRO A 127 13.84 10.03 -8.33
C PRO A 127 15.11 10.46 -7.58
N THR A 128 15.25 11.77 -7.31
CA THR A 128 16.35 12.26 -6.46
C THR A 128 16.16 11.80 -5.02
N ASP A 129 17.22 11.82 -4.22
CA ASP A 129 17.14 11.45 -2.81
C ASP A 129 16.20 12.40 -2.05
N GLU A 130 16.21 13.69 -2.38
CA GLU A 130 15.33 14.69 -1.79
C GLU A 130 13.85 14.41 -2.08
N VAL A 131 13.51 13.91 -3.27
CA VAL A 131 12.15 13.47 -3.61
C VAL A 131 11.77 12.25 -2.78
N LEU A 132 12.69 11.27 -2.65
CA LEU A 132 12.45 10.07 -1.85
C LEU A 132 12.29 10.39 -0.35
N ASP A 133 13.06 11.34 0.17
CA ASP A 133 12.93 11.82 1.55
C ASP A 133 11.56 12.46 1.80
N LYS A 134 11.08 13.28 0.85
CA LYS A 134 9.73 13.87 0.92
C LYS A 134 8.63 12.81 0.83
N VAL A 135 8.72 11.87 -0.11
CA VAL A 135 7.79 10.75 -0.23
C VAL A 135 7.75 9.95 1.06
N ARG A 136 8.93 9.63 1.63
CA ARG A 136 9.03 8.95 2.92
C ARG A 136 8.36 9.74 4.04
N ALA A 137 8.60 11.03 4.14
CA ALA A 137 7.99 11.88 5.18
C ALA A 137 6.46 11.90 5.08
N ILE A 138 5.91 12.05 3.86
CA ILE A 138 4.46 12.05 3.62
C ILE A 138 3.84 10.66 3.85
N SER A 139 4.57 9.57 3.57
CA SER A 139 4.15 8.19 3.84
C SER A 139 4.13 7.86 5.34
N SER A 140 4.61 8.74 6.21
CA SER A 140 4.65 8.53 7.64
C SER A 140 3.24 8.62 8.25
N ARG A 141 2.93 7.74 9.21
CA ARG A 141 1.72 7.89 10.03
C ARG A 141 1.69 9.20 10.81
N GLN A 142 2.86 9.83 11.07
CA GLN A 142 2.92 11.17 11.63
C GLN A 142 2.23 12.16 10.70
N TRP A 143 2.60 12.19 9.43
CA TRP A 143 2.00 13.11 8.45
C TRP A 143 0.48 12.91 8.34
N ALA A 144 0.03 11.66 8.25
CA ALA A 144 -1.39 11.34 8.22
C ALA A 144 -2.12 11.78 9.50
N ALA A 145 -1.50 11.62 10.67
CA ALA A 145 -2.04 12.09 11.96
C ALA A 145 -2.22 13.61 12.01
N GLU A 146 -1.27 14.35 11.43
CA GLU A 146 -1.28 15.82 11.46
C GLU A 146 -2.24 16.43 10.42
N HIS A 147 -2.56 15.73 9.32
CA HIS A 147 -3.28 16.31 8.18
C HIS A 147 -4.61 15.61 7.83
N LEU A 148 -4.73 14.32 8.05
CA LEU A 148 -5.87 13.52 7.60
C LEU A 148 -6.68 12.88 8.72
N GLN A 149 -6.12 12.75 9.93
CA GLN A 149 -6.74 12.02 11.03
C GLN A 149 -7.26 12.99 12.10
N GLN A 150 -8.22 12.49 12.88
CA GLN A 150 -8.70 13.15 14.10
C GLN A 150 -8.35 12.27 15.31
N ASP A 151 -8.18 12.89 16.48
CA ASP A 151 -7.90 12.19 17.74
C ASP A 151 -6.64 11.31 17.72
N VAL A 152 -5.67 11.60 16.84
CA VAL A 152 -4.38 10.91 16.78
C VAL A 152 -3.27 11.85 17.25
N VAL A 153 -2.42 11.37 18.12
CA VAL A 153 -1.30 12.13 18.69
C VAL A 153 0.02 11.51 18.22
N TYR A 154 0.91 12.31 17.67
CA TYR A 154 2.30 11.92 17.47
C TYR A 154 3.09 12.15 18.76
N ALA A 155 3.71 11.11 19.29
CA ALA A 155 4.46 11.12 20.53
C ALA A 155 5.93 10.75 20.29
N ASP A 156 6.83 11.64 20.65
CA ASP A 156 8.29 11.48 20.59
C ASP A 156 8.92 11.03 21.94
N ASN A 157 8.08 10.82 22.95
CA ASN A 157 8.48 10.33 24.25
C ASN A 157 7.42 9.44 24.89
N PHE A 158 7.86 8.56 25.80
CA PHE A 158 6.96 7.59 26.43
C PHE A 158 5.95 8.21 27.41
N ALA A 159 6.27 9.35 28.01
CA ALA A 159 5.36 10.01 28.95
C ALA A 159 4.06 10.45 28.24
N LEU A 160 4.18 11.04 27.06
CA LEU A 160 3.04 11.43 26.23
C LEU A 160 2.21 10.21 25.78
N VAL A 161 2.87 9.09 25.41
CA VAL A 161 2.15 7.83 25.09
C VAL A 161 1.33 7.37 26.30
N LYS A 162 1.91 7.36 27.50
CA LYS A 162 1.22 6.96 28.73
C LYS A 162 0.04 7.89 29.03
N GLU A 163 0.23 9.19 28.88
CA GLU A 163 -0.85 10.19 29.05
C GLU A 163 -2.04 9.92 28.13
N CYS A 164 -1.79 9.70 26.83
CA CYS A 164 -2.83 9.36 25.87
C CYS A 164 -3.59 8.08 26.26
N VAL A 165 -2.86 7.02 26.63
CA VAL A 165 -3.48 5.76 27.08
C VAL A 165 -4.33 5.95 28.31
N MET A 166 -3.85 6.72 29.28
CA MET A 166 -4.61 7.02 30.50
C MET A 166 -5.86 7.86 30.22
N LYS A 167 -5.77 8.81 29.28
CA LYS A 167 -6.90 9.65 28.83
C LYS A 167 -8.00 8.83 28.16
N TRP A 168 -7.65 7.93 27.25
CA TRP A 168 -8.63 7.17 26.46
C TRP A 168 -9.02 5.82 27.08
N GLY A 169 -8.31 5.37 28.12
CA GLY A 169 -8.53 4.07 28.75
C GLY A 169 -8.00 2.89 27.94
N LYS A 170 -8.14 2.93 26.62
CA LYS A 170 -7.60 1.95 25.67
C LYS A 170 -7.13 2.67 24.41
N ALA A 171 -5.96 2.33 23.91
CA ALA A 171 -5.34 2.99 22.78
C ALA A 171 -4.63 1.99 21.84
N VAL A 172 -4.36 2.45 20.63
CA VAL A 172 -3.51 1.77 19.65
C VAL A 172 -2.27 2.62 19.41
N VAL A 173 -1.10 2.01 19.55
CA VAL A 173 0.19 2.66 19.31
C VAL A 173 0.82 2.07 18.08
N LYS A 174 1.20 2.93 17.12
CA LYS A 174 1.71 2.51 15.81
C LYS A 174 3.07 3.16 15.54
N ALA A 175 4.00 2.38 14.95
CA ALA A 175 5.24 2.91 14.40
C ALA A 175 4.96 3.79 13.17
N PRO A 176 5.75 4.85 12.90
CA PRO A 176 5.59 5.71 11.73
C PRO A 176 5.58 4.96 10.40
N TRP A 177 6.45 3.98 10.26
CA TRP A 177 6.51 3.07 9.11
C TRP A 177 6.53 1.64 9.61
N SER A 178 5.62 0.82 9.11
CA SER A 178 5.59 -0.61 9.40
C SER A 178 4.75 -1.35 8.36
N SER A 179 4.99 -2.63 8.19
CA SER A 179 4.27 -3.49 7.26
C SER A 179 3.39 -4.48 8.00
N SER A 180 2.18 -4.71 7.47
CA SER A 180 1.29 -5.82 7.86
C SER A 180 1.06 -5.95 9.37
N GLY A 181 0.75 -4.85 10.06
CA GLY A 181 0.40 -4.83 11.48
C GLY A 181 1.55 -5.11 12.47
N ARG A 182 2.77 -5.31 12.00
CA ARG A 182 3.93 -5.63 12.88
C ARG A 182 4.37 -4.46 13.76
N GLY A 183 4.12 -3.24 13.38
CA GLY A 183 4.44 -2.02 14.14
C GLY A 183 3.25 -1.49 14.93
N VAL A 184 2.27 -2.32 15.29
CA VAL A 184 1.04 -1.91 15.98
C VAL A 184 0.91 -2.64 17.30
N LYS A 185 0.59 -1.92 18.36
CA LYS A 185 0.26 -2.50 19.68
C LYS A 185 -1.00 -1.88 20.26
N TYR A 186 -1.82 -2.74 20.80
CA TYR A 186 -2.99 -2.39 21.61
C TYR A 186 -2.57 -2.33 23.07
N VAL A 187 -3.01 -1.32 23.80
CA VAL A 187 -2.64 -1.10 25.20
C VAL A 187 -3.83 -0.50 25.97
N SER A 188 -4.03 -0.93 27.19
CA SER A 188 -5.06 -0.39 28.08
C SER A 188 -4.45 0.31 29.31
N ALA A 189 -5.18 1.26 29.87
CA ALA A 189 -4.79 1.93 31.11
C ALA A 189 -4.65 0.94 32.27
N ASP A 190 -5.40 -0.16 32.27
CA ASP A 190 -5.34 -1.18 33.31
C ASP A 190 -4.02 -1.95 33.33
N GLU A 191 -3.35 -2.12 32.16
CA GLU A 191 -2.04 -2.74 32.09
C GLU A 191 -0.98 -1.91 32.84
N PHE A 192 -1.09 -0.57 32.80
CA PHE A 192 -0.23 0.31 33.60
C PHE A 192 -0.55 0.25 35.09
N ARG A 193 -1.82 0.08 35.47
CA ARG A 193 -2.24 -0.02 36.87
C ARG A 193 -1.81 -1.34 37.50
N THR A 194 -1.89 -2.44 36.74
CA THR A 194 -1.63 -3.80 37.22
C THR A 194 -0.14 -4.15 37.19
N ASN A 195 0.59 -3.74 36.17
CA ASN A 195 1.97 -4.11 35.92
C ASN A 195 2.97 -2.97 36.25
N GLY A 196 2.53 -1.91 36.90
CA GLY A 196 3.35 -0.72 37.14
C GLY A 196 3.72 0.01 35.85
N GLU A 197 5.01 0.19 35.58
CA GLU A 197 5.46 0.94 34.40
C GLU A 197 5.34 0.19 33.08
N TYR A 198 4.87 -1.06 33.06
CA TYR A 198 4.79 -1.95 31.88
C TYR A 198 6.08 -1.95 31.04
N PRO A 199 7.20 -2.45 31.61
CA PRO A 199 8.53 -2.25 31.04
C PRO A 199 8.73 -2.82 29.64
N ALA A 200 8.03 -3.89 29.28
CA ALA A 200 8.13 -4.49 27.96
C ALA A 200 7.52 -3.58 26.86
N PHE A 201 6.40 -2.93 27.16
CA PHE A 201 5.76 -1.97 26.27
C PHE A 201 6.60 -0.69 26.17
N GLN A 202 7.08 -0.18 27.29
CA GLN A 202 7.97 0.99 27.31
C GLN A 202 9.24 0.77 26.46
N ARG A 203 9.92 -0.38 26.62
CA ARG A 203 11.07 -0.72 25.78
C ARG A 203 10.73 -0.78 24.29
N TRP A 204 9.58 -1.33 23.94
CA TRP A 204 9.14 -1.39 22.55
C TRP A 204 8.89 0.01 21.98
N VAL A 205 8.15 0.88 22.68
CA VAL A 205 7.92 2.27 22.29
C VAL A 205 9.25 3.03 22.16
N SER A 206 10.11 2.97 23.18
CA SER A 206 11.41 3.65 23.19
C SER A 206 12.32 3.22 22.03
N ASN A 207 12.30 1.94 21.66
CA ASN A 207 13.05 1.46 20.50
C ASN A 207 12.53 2.04 19.18
N ILE A 208 11.22 2.21 19.03
CA ILE A 208 10.64 2.82 17.83
C ILE A 208 10.97 4.30 17.79
N ILE A 209 10.78 5.02 18.88
CA ILE A 209 11.15 6.44 19.00
C ILE A 209 12.62 6.64 18.64
N PHE A 210 13.52 5.82 19.17
CA PHE A 210 14.95 5.90 18.86
C PHE A 210 15.25 5.68 17.37
N ARG A 211 14.54 4.75 16.71
CA ARG A 211 14.81 4.38 15.30
C ARG A 211 14.07 5.22 14.29
N GLN A 212 12.85 5.66 14.60
CA GLN A 212 11.92 6.27 13.66
C GLN A 212 11.43 7.67 14.12
N GLY A 213 11.90 8.19 15.23
CA GLY A 213 11.61 9.53 15.74
C GLY A 213 10.41 9.61 16.67
N GLY A 214 9.44 8.72 16.58
CA GLY A 214 8.24 8.74 17.40
C GLY A 214 7.29 7.58 17.13
N VAL A 215 6.11 7.66 17.70
CA VAL A 215 4.97 6.75 17.46
C VAL A 215 3.69 7.57 17.32
N THR A 216 2.68 7.06 16.60
CA THR A 216 1.32 7.60 16.70
C THR A 216 0.54 6.83 17.74
N VAL A 217 -0.31 7.56 18.49
CA VAL A 217 -1.21 7.02 19.50
C VAL A 217 -2.62 7.47 19.14
N GLU A 218 -3.53 6.52 19.01
CA GLU A 218 -4.94 6.77 18.70
C GLU A 218 -5.87 6.07 19.68
N PRO A 219 -7.10 6.55 19.91
CA PRO A 219 -8.10 5.83 20.68
C PRO A 219 -8.33 4.44 20.09
N TYR A 220 -8.67 3.46 20.93
CA TYR A 220 -9.12 2.17 20.43
C TYR A 220 -10.53 2.31 19.86
N TYR A 221 -10.65 2.05 18.56
CA TYR A 221 -11.93 2.04 17.87
C TYR A 221 -12.56 0.64 17.87
N ASN A 222 -13.86 0.58 18.15
CA ASN A 222 -14.63 -0.66 17.95
C ASN A 222 -14.96 -0.83 16.48
N LYS A 223 -14.01 -1.42 15.74
CA LYS A 223 -14.06 -1.57 14.29
C LYS A 223 -15.22 -2.46 13.84
N VAL A 224 -15.98 -1.98 12.86
CA VAL A 224 -17.10 -2.69 12.23
C VAL A 224 -16.74 -3.14 10.81
N LYS A 225 -16.08 -2.28 10.01
CA LYS A 225 -15.71 -2.59 8.64
C LYS A 225 -14.44 -1.85 8.24
N ASP A 226 -13.48 -2.56 7.62
CA ASP A 226 -12.35 -1.96 6.92
C ASP A 226 -12.71 -1.73 5.46
N PHE A 227 -12.21 -0.65 4.88
CA PHE A 227 -12.25 -0.36 3.46
C PHE A 227 -11.19 0.68 3.11
N GLY A 228 -10.96 0.92 1.83
CA GLY A 228 -10.04 1.95 1.35
C GLY A 228 -10.59 2.69 0.14
N MET A 229 -9.98 3.80 -0.17
CA MET A 229 -10.12 4.51 -1.43
C MET A 229 -8.77 4.52 -2.14
N GLU A 230 -8.80 4.14 -3.42
CA GLU A 230 -7.62 4.08 -4.26
C GLU A 230 -7.58 5.29 -5.18
N PHE A 231 -6.39 5.86 -5.33
CA PHE A 231 -6.14 7.07 -6.10
C PHE A 231 -4.87 6.93 -6.93
N GLU A 232 -4.70 7.87 -7.87
CA GLU A 232 -3.46 8.09 -8.60
C GLU A 232 -3.17 9.58 -8.71
N MET A 233 -1.92 9.97 -8.42
CA MET A 233 -1.40 11.28 -8.77
C MET A 233 -0.83 11.18 -10.17
N LEU A 234 -1.39 11.91 -11.12
CA LEU A 234 -0.96 11.94 -12.50
C LEU A 234 -0.98 13.39 -13.01
N ASP A 235 0.14 13.83 -13.59
CA ASP A 235 0.30 15.17 -14.16
C ASP A 235 -0.13 16.31 -13.19
N GLY A 236 0.20 16.16 -11.90
CA GLY A 236 -0.08 17.14 -10.85
C GLY A 236 -1.54 17.18 -10.38
N LYS A 237 -2.35 16.16 -10.74
CA LYS A 237 -3.75 16.01 -10.34
C LYS A 237 -3.98 14.66 -9.69
N VAL A 238 -4.83 14.65 -8.66
CA VAL A 238 -5.29 13.41 -8.02
C VAL A 238 -6.53 12.89 -8.74
N HIS A 239 -6.46 11.65 -9.18
CA HIS A 239 -7.56 10.91 -9.78
C HIS A 239 -8.03 9.83 -8.82
N TYR A 240 -9.33 9.79 -8.57
CA TYR A 240 -9.96 8.70 -7.82
C TYR A 240 -10.14 7.49 -8.73
N LEU A 241 -9.71 6.31 -8.26
CA LEU A 241 -9.75 5.06 -9.02
C LEU A 241 -10.90 4.13 -8.58
N GLY A 242 -11.27 4.16 -7.30
CA GLY A 242 -12.38 3.35 -6.80
C GLY A 242 -12.28 2.96 -5.33
N LEU A 243 -13.37 2.38 -4.82
CA LEU A 243 -13.43 1.78 -3.49
C LEU A 243 -12.72 0.42 -3.47
N SER A 244 -12.02 0.14 -2.39
CA SER A 244 -11.43 -1.15 -2.06
C SER A 244 -12.12 -1.68 -0.81
N LEU A 245 -12.99 -2.69 -0.97
CA LEU A 245 -13.61 -3.37 0.17
C LEU A 245 -12.79 -4.61 0.50
N PHE A 246 -12.18 -4.61 1.68
CA PHE A 246 -11.36 -5.71 2.13
C PHE A 246 -11.74 -6.16 3.54
N ASP A 247 -11.29 -7.35 3.90
CA ASP A 247 -11.47 -7.90 5.22
C ASP A 247 -10.12 -8.15 5.89
N THR A 248 -10.13 -8.07 7.22
CA THR A 248 -8.96 -8.36 8.04
C THR A 248 -9.37 -9.34 9.15
N VAL A 249 -8.52 -10.34 9.42
CA VAL A 249 -8.64 -11.23 10.57
C VAL A 249 -7.44 -11.00 11.48
N LYS A 250 -7.67 -10.64 12.74
CA LYS A 250 -6.61 -10.26 13.69
C LYS A 250 -5.64 -9.20 13.14
N ASN A 251 -6.19 -8.23 12.40
CA ASN A 251 -5.46 -7.17 11.68
C ASN A 251 -4.55 -7.66 10.53
N ALA A 252 -4.66 -8.90 10.11
CA ALA A 252 -4.02 -9.39 8.90
C ALA A 252 -5.01 -9.30 7.75
N TYR A 253 -4.56 -8.74 6.62
CA TYR A 253 -5.32 -8.71 5.39
C TYR A 253 -5.68 -10.13 4.94
N THR A 254 -6.94 -10.34 4.57
CA THR A 254 -7.44 -11.65 4.12
C THR A 254 -7.92 -11.66 2.69
N GLY A 255 -8.29 -10.52 2.13
CA GLY A 255 -8.70 -10.42 0.74
C GLY A 255 -9.53 -9.20 0.42
N ASN A 256 -9.74 -8.96 -0.89
CA ASN A 256 -10.58 -7.90 -1.43
C ASN A 256 -11.76 -8.45 -2.20
N LEU A 257 -12.90 -7.78 -2.06
CA LEU A 257 -14.07 -8.01 -2.90
C LEU A 257 -13.83 -7.46 -4.31
N LEU A 258 -14.07 -8.29 -5.32
CA LEU A 258 -14.05 -7.92 -6.73
C LEU A 258 -15.48 -7.67 -7.20
N SER A 259 -15.84 -6.41 -7.33
CA SER A 259 -17.18 -5.95 -7.73
C SER A 259 -17.09 -4.60 -8.43
N SER A 260 -18.17 -4.18 -9.08
CA SER A 260 -18.26 -2.83 -9.65
C SER A 260 -18.25 -1.76 -8.56
N GLU A 261 -17.95 -0.52 -8.93
CA GLU A 261 -17.97 0.60 -7.99
C GLU A 261 -19.37 0.83 -7.41
N GLU A 262 -20.40 0.74 -8.24
CA GLU A 262 -21.81 0.90 -7.86
C GLU A 262 -22.22 -0.14 -6.81
N GLU A 263 -21.86 -1.42 -7.02
CA GLU A 263 -22.15 -2.49 -6.07
C GLU A 263 -21.45 -2.27 -4.74
N LYS A 264 -20.17 -1.82 -4.77
CA LYS A 264 -19.41 -1.51 -3.55
C LYS A 264 -20.02 -0.33 -2.78
N ILE A 265 -20.42 0.73 -3.48
CA ILE A 265 -21.14 1.88 -2.87
C ILE A 265 -22.44 1.39 -2.23
N GLU A 266 -23.24 0.59 -2.93
CA GLU A 266 -24.50 0.04 -2.40
C GLU A 266 -24.26 -0.79 -1.12
N MET A 267 -23.21 -1.61 -1.10
CA MET A 267 -22.82 -2.36 0.10
C MET A 267 -22.42 -1.46 1.27
N MET A 268 -21.82 -0.30 0.98
CA MET A 268 -21.39 0.65 2.00
C MET A 268 -22.55 1.47 2.58
N LYS A 269 -23.67 1.63 1.87
CA LYS A 269 -24.84 2.42 2.32
C LYS A 269 -25.43 1.93 3.64
N LYS A 270 -25.25 0.66 4.00
CA LYS A 270 -25.65 0.13 5.33
C LYS A 270 -24.82 0.65 6.49
N TYR A 271 -23.67 1.25 6.21
CA TYR A 271 -22.74 1.80 7.22
C TYR A 271 -22.64 3.32 7.16
N ILE A 272 -22.64 3.89 5.96
CA ILE A 272 -22.39 5.30 5.71
C ILE A 272 -23.12 5.76 4.44
N SER A 273 -23.56 7.03 4.41
CA SER A 273 -24.19 7.59 3.21
C SER A 273 -23.19 7.77 2.06
N GLU A 274 -23.71 7.72 0.84
CA GLU A 274 -22.93 8.01 -0.37
C GLU A 274 -22.35 9.43 -0.34
N ASP A 275 -23.11 10.41 0.12
CA ASP A 275 -22.65 11.82 0.26
C ASP A 275 -21.46 11.93 1.21
N ALA A 276 -21.43 11.15 2.30
CA ALA A 276 -20.30 11.12 3.22
C ALA A 276 -19.05 10.49 2.58
N LEU A 277 -19.22 9.45 1.75
CA LEU A 277 -18.11 8.90 0.96
C LEU A 277 -17.57 9.93 -0.03
N LEU A 278 -18.45 10.60 -0.79
CA LEU A 278 -18.08 11.64 -1.74
C LEU A 278 -17.36 12.82 -1.08
N SER A 279 -17.91 13.30 0.03
CA SER A 279 -17.30 14.38 0.83
C SER A 279 -15.93 14.00 1.36
N THR A 280 -15.77 12.75 1.83
CA THR A 280 -14.48 12.24 2.33
C THR A 280 -13.45 12.15 1.21
N ARG A 281 -13.84 11.62 0.04
CA ARG A 281 -13.00 11.58 -1.15
C ARG A 281 -12.49 12.97 -1.51
N GLN A 282 -13.39 13.98 -1.56
CA GLN A 282 -13.01 15.33 -1.91
C GLN A 282 -12.04 15.94 -0.89
N LYS A 283 -12.30 15.75 0.41
CA LYS A 283 -11.37 16.21 1.47
C LYS A 283 -9.97 15.63 1.33
N ILE A 284 -9.88 14.34 1.01
CA ILE A 284 -8.57 13.68 0.79
C ILE A 284 -7.87 14.35 -0.40
N ILE A 285 -8.56 14.53 -1.53
CA ILE A 285 -8.00 15.18 -2.71
C ILE A 285 -7.50 16.58 -2.38
N ASP A 286 -8.32 17.40 -1.72
CA ASP A 286 -8.00 18.79 -1.37
C ASP A 286 -6.75 18.92 -0.47
N ILE A 287 -6.52 17.93 0.41
CA ILE A 287 -5.36 17.91 1.31
C ILE A 287 -4.12 17.35 0.62
N VAL A 288 -4.28 16.27 -0.15
CA VAL A 288 -3.14 15.48 -0.65
C VAL A 288 -2.60 16.04 -1.97
N GLU A 289 -3.47 16.53 -2.87
CA GLU A 289 -3.05 17.04 -4.18
C GLU A 289 -2.00 18.16 -4.10
N PRO A 290 -2.15 19.21 -3.28
CA PRO A 290 -1.16 20.29 -3.19
C PRO A 290 0.22 19.83 -2.72
N VAL A 291 0.26 18.78 -1.90
CA VAL A 291 1.49 18.24 -1.30
C VAL A 291 2.21 17.30 -2.27
N LEU A 292 1.45 16.49 -3.01
CA LEU A 292 2.01 15.48 -3.90
C LEU A 292 2.41 16.02 -5.27
N LYS A 293 1.73 17.03 -5.80
CA LYS A 293 1.84 17.46 -7.21
C LYS A 293 3.26 17.73 -7.72
N GLU A 294 4.18 18.11 -6.83
CA GLU A 294 5.57 18.44 -7.19
C GLU A 294 6.56 17.31 -6.86
N ASN A 295 6.14 16.34 -6.03
CA ASN A 295 7.07 15.38 -5.44
C ASN A 295 6.69 13.92 -5.69
N TYR A 296 5.48 13.66 -6.17
CA TYR A 296 4.98 12.31 -6.36
C TYR A 296 4.17 12.20 -7.64
N ASN A 297 4.39 11.12 -8.37
CA ASN A 297 3.57 10.73 -9.52
C ASN A 297 3.40 9.21 -9.46
N GLY A 298 2.16 8.76 -9.34
CA GLY A 298 1.84 7.34 -9.20
C GLY A 298 0.65 7.04 -8.28
N PRO A 299 0.37 5.76 -8.07
CA PRO A 299 -0.78 5.30 -7.29
C PRO A 299 -0.58 5.51 -5.79
N PHE A 300 -1.67 5.79 -5.08
CA PHE A 300 -1.71 5.78 -3.62
C PHE A 300 -3.08 5.34 -3.11
N GLY A 301 -3.12 4.80 -1.90
CA GLY A 301 -4.35 4.37 -1.24
C GLY A 301 -4.52 5.00 0.14
N VAL A 302 -5.77 5.20 0.56
CA VAL A 302 -6.11 5.63 1.92
C VAL A 302 -6.98 4.56 2.55
N ASP A 303 -6.45 3.91 3.58
CA ASP A 303 -7.20 2.96 4.38
C ASP A 303 -8.11 3.69 5.36
N MET A 304 -9.33 3.20 5.48
CA MET A 304 -10.40 3.76 6.30
C MET A 304 -11.09 2.66 7.09
N MET A 305 -11.88 3.05 8.07
CA MET A 305 -12.76 2.10 8.75
C MET A 305 -14.07 2.74 9.19
N ILE A 306 -15.09 1.91 9.31
CA ILE A 306 -16.29 2.22 10.08
C ILE A 306 -16.09 1.68 11.48
N ALA A 307 -16.32 2.53 12.47
CA ALA A 307 -16.26 2.19 13.89
C ALA A 307 -17.62 2.38 14.55
N ALA A 308 -17.92 1.57 15.56
CA ALA A 308 -19.07 1.78 16.42
C ALA A 308 -18.65 2.57 17.65
N LYS A 309 -19.33 3.70 17.93
CA LYS A 309 -19.13 4.56 19.08
C LYS A 309 -20.48 4.99 19.62
N ASP A 310 -20.72 4.75 20.89
CA ASP A 310 -21.96 5.12 21.58
C ASP A 310 -23.26 4.69 20.87
N GLY A 311 -23.21 3.51 20.22
CA GLY A 311 -24.33 2.94 19.48
C GLY A 311 -24.54 3.52 18.07
N GLN A 312 -23.68 4.42 17.62
CA GLN A 312 -23.69 4.99 16.28
C GLN A 312 -22.50 4.50 15.48
N LEU A 313 -22.63 4.53 14.14
CA LEU A 313 -21.53 4.25 13.22
C LEU A 313 -20.83 5.55 12.84
N GLU A 314 -19.52 5.58 13.00
CA GLU A 314 -18.67 6.72 12.64
C GLU A 314 -17.65 6.30 11.58
N LEU A 315 -17.39 7.20 10.64
CA LEU A 315 -16.31 7.04 9.66
C LEU A 315 -15.01 7.56 10.23
N VAL A 316 -14.02 6.68 10.32
CA VAL A 316 -12.61 7.05 10.47
C VAL A 316 -12.03 7.21 9.06
N SER A 317 -11.95 8.45 8.60
CA SER A 317 -11.68 8.82 7.21
C SER A 317 -10.24 8.58 6.75
N CYS A 318 -9.33 8.30 7.66
CA CYS A 318 -7.97 7.86 7.37
C CYS A 318 -7.44 7.03 8.55
N VAL A 319 -7.04 5.80 8.28
CA VAL A 319 -6.31 4.94 9.21
C VAL A 319 -4.82 4.92 8.83
N GLU A 320 -4.56 4.94 7.51
CA GLU A 320 -3.23 4.93 6.93
C GLU A 320 -3.25 5.52 5.51
N LEU A 321 -2.24 6.33 5.18
CA LEU A 321 -1.95 6.79 3.83
C LEU A 321 -0.82 5.93 3.27
N ASN A 322 -1.06 5.29 2.12
CA ASN A 322 -0.13 4.41 1.45
C ASN A 322 0.35 5.05 0.14
N LEU A 323 1.51 5.75 0.12
CA LEU A 323 2.06 6.35 -1.11
C LEU A 323 2.76 5.29 -1.99
N ARG A 324 1.99 4.32 -2.40
CA ARG A 324 2.37 3.19 -3.24
C ARG A 324 1.12 2.51 -3.80
N ARG A 325 1.33 1.54 -4.69
CA ARG A 325 0.25 0.61 -4.99
C ARG A 325 -0.17 -0.17 -3.74
N THR A 326 -1.43 -0.55 -3.71
CA THR A 326 -2.02 -1.38 -2.66
C THR A 326 -2.66 -2.62 -3.28
N MET A 327 -3.03 -3.58 -2.45
CA MET A 327 -3.84 -4.70 -2.93
C MET A 327 -5.23 -4.26 -3.39
N GLY A 328 -5.70 -3.08 -2.97
CA GLY A 328 -6.90 -2.46 -3.49
C GLY A 328 -6.79 -2.12 -4.97
N HIS A 329 -5.67 -1.55 -5.43
CA HIS A 329 -5.42 -1.31 -6.86
C HIS A 329 -5.42 -2.63 -7.65
N VAL A 330 -4.82 -3.70 -7.11
CA VAL A 330 -4.84 -5.03 -7.75
C VAL A 330 -6.28 -5.54 -7.87
N ALA A 331 -7.09 -5.35 -6.83
CA ALA A 331 -8.49 -5.74 -6.83
C ALA A 331 -9.31 -4.95 -7.86
N LEU A 332 -9.05 -3.65 -8.02
CA LEU A 332 -9.70 -2.83 -9.07
C LEU A 332 -9.39 -3.36 -10.48
N GLU A 333 -8.14 -3.73 -10.75
CA GLU A 333 -7.77 -4.31 -12.06
C GLU A 333 -8.38 -5.68 -12.26
N LEU A 334 -8.34 -6.56 -11.28
CA LEU A 334 -8.95 -7.88 -11.38
C LEU A 334 -10.48 -7.83 -11.53
N ALA A 335 -11.14 -6.86 -10.91
CA ALA A 335 -12.58 -6.68 -11.05
C ALA A 335 -13.02 -6.43 -12.50
N LYS A 336 -12.13 -5.87 -13.35
CA LYS A 336 -12.41 -5.63 -14.78
C LYS A 336 -12.48 -6.93 -15.62
N ILE A 337 -11.82 -8.00 -15.16
CA ILE A 337 -11.64 -9.24 -15.91
C ILE A 337 -12.23 -10.48 -15.20
N THR A 338 -12.80 -10.30 -14.02
CA THR A 338 -13.40 -11.40 -13.24
C THR A 338 -14.89 -11.23 -13.08
N LYS A 339 -15.56 -12.30 -12.62
CA LYS A 339 -16.99 -12.24 -12.33
C LYS A 339 -17.25 -11.35 -11.13
N PRO A 340 -18.34 -10.55 -11.13
CA PRO A 340 -18.73 -9.77 -9.95
C PRO A 340 -18.88 -10.63 -8.70
N GLN A 341 -18.65 -10.01 -7.53
CA GLN A 341 -18.73 -10.64 -6.21
C GLN A 341 -17.72 -11.79 -5.99
N SER A 342 -16.67 -11.88 -6.82
CA SER A 342 -15.52 -12.74 -6.52
C SER A 342 -14.67 -12.16 -5.40
N LEU A 343 -13.84 -12.98 -4.78
CA LEU A 343 -12.92 -12.59 -3.72
C LEU A 343 -11.47 -12.81 -4.16
N MET A 344 -10.68 -11.74 -4.15
CA MET A 344 -9.22 -11.84 -4.32
C MET A 344 -8.57 -12.16 -2.98
N ARG A 345 -7.67 -13.15 -2.95
CA ARG A 345 -6.86 -13.50 -1.76
C ARG A 345 -5.39 -13.66 -2.14
N VAL A 346 -4.53 -13.40 -1.16
CA VAL A 346 -3.11 -13.83 -1.19
C VAL A 346 -2.93 -14.88 -0.11
N ASP A 347 -2.71 -16.13 -0.54
CA ASP A 347 -2.56 -17.28 0.34
C ASP A 347 -1.11 -17.76 0.35
N PHE A 348 -0.67 -18.31 1.47
CA PHE A 348 0.62 -18.98 1.61
C PHE A 348 0.38 -20.48 1.87
N ASP A 349 0.85 -21.33 0.99
CA ASP A 349 0.63 -22.78 1.06
C ASP A 349 1.68 -23.54 1.92
N GLY A 350 2.52 -22.80 2.64
CA GLY A 350 3.65 -23.32 3.40
C GLY A 350 4.98 -23.27 2.65
N ASN A 351 4.95 -23.01 1.33
CA ASN A 351 6.12 -22.92 0.47
C ASN A 351 6.13 -21.64 -0.38
N ARG A 352 4.97 -21.24 -0.95
CA ARG A 352 4.85 -20.09 -1.88
C ARG A 352 3.60 -19.27 -1.59
N TYR A 353 3.67 -18.00 -1.96
CA TYR A 353 2.51 -17.10 -2.02
C TYR A 353 1.78 -17.22 -3.36
N HIS A 354 0.46 -17.22 -3.30
CA HIS A 354 -0.43 -17.31 -4.45
C HIS A 354 -1.45 -16.19 -4.44
N LEU A 355 -1.62 -15.51 -5.55
CA LEU A 355 -2.77 -14.65 -5.81
C LEU A 355 -3.89 -15.52 -6.36
N ARG A 356 -5.05 -15.53 -5.69
CA ARG A 356 -6.21 -16.34 -6.09
C ARG A 356 -7.45 -15.48 -6.23
N VAL A 357 -8.32 -15.89 -7.15
CA VAL A 357 -9.69 -15.35 -7.30
C VAL A 357 -10.66 -16.49 -7.01
N LEU A 358 -11.46 -16.33 -5.98
CA LEU A 358 -12.44 -17.30 -5.52
C LEU A 358 -13.85 -16.82 -5.89
N PRO A 359 -14.79 -17.71 -6.31
CA PRO A 359 -16.19 -17.36 -6.49
C PRO A 359 -16.81 -16.90 -5.17
N GLY A 360 -17.67 -15.86 -5.19
CA GLY A 360 -18.23 -15.25 -4.00
C GLY A 360 -19.08 -16.16 -3.09
N LYS A 361 -19.54 -17.32 -3.57
CA LYS A 361 -20.25 -18.29 -2.75
C LYS A 361 -19.35 -19.19 -1.90
N GLU A 362 -18.07 -19.31 -2.21
CA GLU A 362 -17.10 -20.13 -1.45
C GLU A 362 -16.49 -19.36 -0.26
N ALA A 363 -16.58 -18.04 -0.26
CA ALA A 363 -16.04 -17.18 0.80
C ALA A 363 -16.82 -17.26 2.13
N VAL A 364 -18.03 -17.83 2.13
CA VAL A 364 -18.93 -17.89 3.32
C VAL A 364 -18.71 -19.14 4.17
N ASN A 365 -18.02 -20.16 3.66
CA ASN A 365 -17.89 -21.46 4.35
C ASN A 365 -16.56 -21.66 5.10
N GLU A 366 -15.64 -20.70 5.09
CA GLU A 366 -14.33 -20.82 5.76
C GLU A 366 -14.09 -19.77 6.87
N SER A 367 -15.15 -19.09 7.34
CA SER A 367 -15.05 -18.09 8.42
C SER A 367 -15.44 -18.62 9.79
#